data_e9ce56a653ff6988d5034e33e4a667b0
#
_entry.id   e9ce56a653ff6988d5034e33e4a667b0
#
_cell.length_a   1.000
_cell.length_b   1.000
_cell.length_c   1.000
_cell.angle_alpha   90.00
_cell.angle_beta   90.00
_cell.angle_gamma   90.00
#
_symmetry.space_group_name_H-M   'P 1'
#
loop_
_entity.id
_entity.type
_entity.pdbx_description
1 polymer ?
#
loop_
_entity_poly.entity_id
_entity_poly.type
_entity_poly.pdbx_seq_one_letter_code
_entity_poly.pdbx_strand_id
1 'polypeptide(L)'
;SQLQYERLLWAQKWRDWLAQEIVDADVLLPDFPNKQNAHYAEWKIYFEKLLPLLGDDVQLVGYSLGAMFLAKYLHESPLSTPVRRLVLVSPCYDDESTEDLGSFRVTSAAGLEKSAKEIHLFHSQDDLVVPFTELAKFQRDLPTATVHIFEDRNHFFQPTFPELKELLEK
;
A
#
# COMPACT_ATOMS: atom_id res chain seq x y z
N SER A 1 -2.57 -26.31 10.49
CA SER A 1 -4.04 -26.16 10.35
C SER A 1 -4.44 -26.10 8.88
N GLN A 2 -5.71 -26.33 8.58
CA GLN A 2 -6.30 -26.22 7.23
C GLN A 2 -6.01 -24.85 6.61
N LEU A 3 -6.18 -23.78 7.38
CA LEU A 3 -5.87 -22.40 6.96
C LEU A 3 -4.42 -22.20 6.58
N GLN A 4 -3.47 -22.83 7.27
CA GLN A 4 -2.05 -22.74 6.92
C GLN A 4 -1.76 -23.46 5.61
N TYR A 5 -2.36 -24.61 5.37
CA TYR A 5 -2.24 -25.36 4.12
C TYR A 5 -2.81 -24.54 2.94
N GLU A 6 -4.01 -23.98 3.09
CA GLU A 6 -4.67 -23.17 2.05
C GLU A 6 -3.83 -21.95 1.65
N ARG A 7 -3.11 -21.34 2.59
CA ARG A 7 -2.17 -20.23 2.30
C ARG A 7 -0.97 -20.64 1.44
N LEU A 8 -0.66 -21.93 1.35
CA LEU A 8 0.42 -22.43 0.51
C LEU A 8 -0.05 -22.72 -0.92
N LEU A 9 -1.36 -22.82 -1.15
CA LEU A 9 -1.90 -23.03 -2.49
C LEU A 9 -1.75 -21.75 -3.31
N TRP A 10 -1.45 -21.94 -4.58
CA TRP A 10 -1.47 -20.82 -5.51
C TRP A 10 -2.88 -20.26 -5.63
N ALA A 11 -3.01 -18.94 -5.51
CA ALA A 11 -4.24 -18.22 -5.75
C ALA A 11 -3.92 -16.91 -6.46
N GLN A 12 -4.77 -16.51 -7.41
CA GLN A 12 -4.66 -15.21 -8.04
C GLN A 12 -4.76 -14.12 -6.98
N LYS A 13 -3.89 -13.12 -7.08
CA LYS A 13 -3.94 -11.91 -6.26
C LYS A 13 -4.38 -10.73 -7.11
N TRP A 14 -5.08 -9.79 -6.53
CA TRP A 14 -5.61 -8.64 -7.27
C TRP A 14 -4.50 -7.81 -7.96
N ARG A 15 -3.29 -7.77 -7.42
CA ARG A 15 -2.18 -7.08 -8.08
C ARG A 15 -1.75 -7.76 -9.39
N ASP A 16 -1.74 -9.10 -9.44
CA ASP A 16 -1.47 -9.85 -10.67
C ASP A 16 -2.61 -9.63 -11.69
N TRP A 17 -3.84 -9.60 -11.19
CA TRP A 17 -5.02 -9.27 -11.98
C TRP A 17 -4.94 -7.84 -12.56
N LEU A 18 -4.54 -6.83 -11.76
CA LEU A 18 -4.33 -5.46 -12.25
C LEU A 18 -3.30 -5.42 -13.38
N ALA A 19 -2.19 -6.14 -13.23
CA ALA A 19 -1.14 -6.19 -14.26
C ALA A 19 -1.64 -6.79 -15.58
N GLN A 20 -2.64 -7.67 -15.55
CA GLN A 20 -3.26 -8.25 -16.73
C GLN A 20 -4.34 -7.35 -17.34
N GLU A 21 -5.11 -6.65 -16.50
CA GLU A 21 -6.28 -5.89 -16.91
C GLU A 21 -5.97 -4.46 -17.35
N ILE A 22 -4.97 -3.82 -16.78
CA ILE A 22 -4.56 -2.46 -17.19
C ILE A 22 -3.69 -2.57 -18.43
N VAL A 23 -4.17 -2.01 -19.55
CA VAL A 23 -3.50 -2.12 -20.85
C VAL A 23 -2.86 -0.81 -21.33
N ASP A 24 -3.25 0.33 -20.78
CA ASP A 24 -2.79 1.66 -21.21
C ASP A 24 -1.61 2.18 -20.38
N ALA A 25 -1.10 1.37 -19.46
CA ALA A 25 0.04 1.70 -18.62
C ALA A 25 0.83 0.44 -18.24
N ASP A 26 2.11 0.60 -17.97
CA ASP A 26 2.92 -0.46 -17.39
C ASP A 26 2.58 -0.63 -15.92
N VAL A 27 2.27 -1.85 -15.51
CA VAL A 27 2.06 -2.21 -14.09
C VAL A 27 3.30 -2.95 -13.60
N LEU A 28 4.07 -2.27 -12.76
CA LEU A 28 5.28 -2.82 -12.17
C LEU A 28 4.94 -3.47 -10.82
N LEU A 29 5.34 -4.72 -10.66
CA LEU A 29 5.18 -5.49 -9.42
C LEU A 29 6.57 -5.84 -8.86
N PRO A 30 7.31 -4.87 -8.31
CA PRO A 30 8.67 -5.11 -7.85
C PRO A 30 8.70 -6.12 -6.70
N ASP A 31 9.67 -7.02 -6.75
CA ASP A 31 9.87 -8.05 -5.75
C ASP A 31 10.82 -7.53 -4.66
N PHE A 32 10.25 -6.94 -3.62
CA PHE A 32 11.02 -6.39 -2.51
C PHE A 32 11.78 -7.49 -1.75
N PRO A 33 13.00 -7.20 -1.28
CA PRO A 33 13.85 -8.21 -0.67
C PRO A 33 13.30 -8.73 0.64
N ASN A 34 13.53 -10.01 0.89
CA ASN A 34 13.34 -10.66 2.19
C ASN A 34 11.93 -10.49 2.79
N LYS A 35 10.89 -10.67 1.98
CA LYS A 35 9.48 -10.42 2.37
C LYS A 35 9.00 -11.20 3.60
N GLN A 36 9.61 -12.35 3.90
CA GLN A 36 9.25 -13.18 5.06
C GLN A 36 9.87 -12.67 6.37
N ASN A 37 10.92 -11.86 6.28
CA ASN A 37 11.58 -11.20 7.39
C ASN A 37 12.04 -9.81 6.93
N ALA A 38 11.09 -8.97 6.56
CA ALA A 38 11.35 -7.70 5.92
C ALA A 38 11.99 -6.68 6.87
N HIS A 39 12.95 -5.92 6.34
CA HIS A 39 13.57 -4.80 7.04
C HIS A 39 13.40 -3.51 6.23
N TYR A 40 12.95 -2.46 6.88
CA TYR A 40 12.70 -1.17 6.24
C TYR A 40 13.92 -0.61 5.50
N ALA A 41 15.11 -0.72 6.10
CA ALA A 41 16.35 -0.22 5.50
C ALA A 41 16.67 -0.91 4.16
N GLU A 42 16.43 -2.22 4.06
CA GLU A 42 16.63 -2.98 2.82
C GLU A 42 15.63 -2.55 1.73
N TRP A 43 14.37 -2.39 2.13
CA TRP A 43 13.31 -1.93 1.23
C TRP A 43 13.56 -0.50 0.74
N LYS A 44 14.03 0.36 1.61
CA LYS A 44 14.42 1.74 1.26
C LYS A 44 15.50 1.76 0.17
N ILE A 45 16.58 1.00 0.36
CA ILE A 45 17.68 0.91 -0.63
C ILE A 45 17.15 0.41 -1.98
N TYR A 46 16.32 -0.63 -1.95
CA TYR A 46 15.74 -1.21 -3.16
C TYR A 46 14.82 -0.20 -3.87
N PHE A 47 13.93 0.45 -3.14
CA PHE A 47 13.01 1.43 -3.68
C PHE A 47 13.74 2.63 -4.29
N GLU A 48 14.78 3.13 -3.63
CA GLU A 48 15.60 4.24 -4.13
C GLU A 48 16.30 3.89 -5.46
N LYS A 49 16.58 2.62 -5.72
CA LYS A 49 17.10 2.16 -7.01
C LYS A 49 16.04 2.07 -8.09
N LEU A 50 14.77 1.87 -7.72
CA LEU A 50 13.66 1.83 -8.66
C LEU A 50 13.21 3.22 -9.10
N LEU A 51 13.22 4.20 -8.20
CA LEU A 51 12.70 5.55 -8.48
C LEU A 51 13.24 6.17 -9.77
N PRO A 52 14.56 6.13 -10.09
CA PRO A 52 15.09 6.70 -11.33
C PRO A 52 14.63 5.98 -12.60
N LEU A 53 14.07 4.78 -12.49
CA LEU A 53 13.57 4.00 -13.62
C LEU A 53 12.12 4.31 -13.96
N LEU A 54 11.42 5.04 -13.07
CA LEU A 54 10.02 5.37 -13.26
C LEU A 54 9.87 6.59 -14.19
N GLY A 55 8.82 6.57 -15.01
CA GLY A 55 8.48 7.68 -15.89
C GLY A 55 7.84 8.87 -15.16
N ASP A 56 7.27 9.79 -15.93
CA ASP A 56 6.74 11.05 -15.39
C ASP A 56 5.34 10.94 -14.81
N ASP A 57 4.49 10.02 -15.30
CA ASP A 57 3.10 9.87 -14.87
C ASP A 57 2.92 8.63 -13.98
N VAL A 58 3.56 8.67 -12.82
CA VAL A 58 3.60 7.53 -11.90
C VAL A 58 2.43 7.56 -10.93
N GLN A 59 1.88 6.38 -10.68
CA GLN A 59 0.98 6.10 -9.56
C GLN A 59 1.63 5.06 -8.66
N LEU A 60 1.71 5.34 -7.36
CA LEU A 60 2.25 4.41 -6.36
C LEU A 60 1.09 3.76 -5.61
N VAL A 61 1.09 2.44 -5.56
CA VAL A 61 0.11 1.66 -4.79
C VAL A 61 0.85 0.82 -3.77
N GLY A 62 0.58 1.05 -2.50
CA GLY A 62 1.05 0.21 -1.39
C GLY A 62 -0.09 -0.60 -0.79
N TYR A 63 0.17 -1.85 -0.47
CA TYR A 63 -0.77 -2.74 0.19
C TYR A 63 -0.15 -3.30 1.46
N SER A 64 -0.88 -3.20 2.58
CA SER A 64 -0.46 -3.74 3.88
C SER A 64 0.95 -3.23 4.24
N LEU A 65 1.95 -4.08 4.37
CA LEU A 65 3.34 -3.69 4.64
C LEU A 65 3.90 -2.71 3.59
N GLY A 66 3.54 -2.89 2.32
CA GLY A 66 3.90 -1.96 1.25
C GLY A 66 3.29 -0.56 1.44
N ALA A 67 2.08 -0.49 2.00
CA ALA A 67 1.46 0.80 2.35
C ALA A 67 2.16 1.48 3.52
N MET A 68 2.54 0.72 4.55
CA MET A 68 3.35 1.22 5.66
C MET A 68 4.69 1.75 5.18
N PHE A 69 5.37 0.97 4.32
CA PHE A 69 6.64 1.37 3.74
C PHE A 69 6.53 2.70 3.01
N LEU A 70 5.55 2.86 2.11
CA LEU A 70 5.36 4.10 1.37
C LEU A 70 5.04 5.27 2.29
N ALA A 71 4.16 5.07 3.28
CA ALA A 71 3.81 6.12 4.23
C ALA A 71 5.04 6.61 5.01
N LYS A 72 5.82 5.69 5.57
CA LYS A 72 7.03 6.00 6.31
C LYS A 72 8.09 6.63 5.43
N TYR A 73 8.37 6.03 4.28
CA TYR A 73 9.40 6.51 3.36
C TYR A 73 9.11 7.93 2.86
N LEU A 74 7.88 8.19 2.40
CA LEU A 74 7.53 9.50 1.85
C LEU A 74 7.42 10.59 2.92
N HIS A 75 7.13 10.22 4.16
CA HIS A 75 7.23 11.14 5.29
C HIS A 75 8.67 11.56 5.56
N GLU A 76 9.60 10.59 5.58
CA GLU A 76 11.02 10.81 5.87
C GLU A 76 11.77 11.43 4.69
N SER A 77 11.40 11.06 3.47
CA SER A 77 12.10 11.42 2.23
C SER A 77 11.08 11.81 1.14
N PRO A 78 10.53 13.02 1.18
CA PRO A 78 9.61 13.50 0.16
C PRO A 78 10.25 13.45 -1.24
N LEU A 79 9.44 13.09 -2.24
CA LEU A 79 9.88 13.05 -3.64
C LEU A 79 10.10 14.47 -4.17
N SER A 80 11.17 14.65 -4.96
CA SER A 80 11.46 15.92 -5.63
C SER A 80 10.39 16.31 -6.65
N THR A 81 9.80 15.32 -7.32
CA THR A 81 8.68 15.48 -8.23
C THR A 81 7.52 14.65 -7.73
N PRO A 82 6.37 15.27 -7.40
CA PRO A 82 5.21 14.53 -6.92
C PRO A 82 4.70 13.54 -7.96
N VAL A 83 4.38 12.32 -7.53
CA VAL A 83 3.66 11.36 -8.36
C VAL A 83 2.21 11.81 -8.56
N ARG A 84 1.57 11.29 -9.59
CA ARG A 84 0.16 11.61 -9.87
C ARG A 84 -0.75 11.18 -8.72
N ARG A 85 -0.58 9.95 -8.23
CA ARG A 85 -1.46 9.38 -7.20
C ARG A 85 -0.70 8.44 -6.28
N LEU A 86 -0.99 8.53 -5.00
CA LEU A 86 -0.58 7.59 -3.96
C LEU A 86 -1.82 6.87 -3.44
N VAL A 87 -1.82 5.56 -3.49
CA VAL A 87 -2.89 4.72 -2.95
C VAL A 87 -2.33 3.84 -1.84
N LEU A 88 -2.91 3.91 -0.67
CA LEU A 88 -2.57 3.08 0.49
C LEU A 88 -3.76 2.16 0.80
N VAL A 89 -3.56 0.86 0.63
CA VAL A 89 -4.59 -0.17 0.86
C VAL A 89 -4.29 -0.89 2.17
N SER A 90 -5.22 -0.85 3.09
CA SER A 90 -5.10 -1.41 4.45
C SER A 90 -3.76 -1.06 5.13
N PRO A 91 -3.40 0.23 5.21
CA PRO A 91 -2.17 0.63 5.89
C PRO A 91 -2.32 0.44 7.40
N CYS A 92 -1.33 -0.19 8.04
CA CYS A 92 -1.17 -0.15 9.47
C CYS A 92 -0.32 1.07 9.86
N TYR A 93 -0.64 1.69 10.99
CA TYR A 93 0.13 2.83 11.51
C TYR A 93 1.12 2.37 12.59
N ASP A 94 0.60 1.93 13.73
CA ASP A 94 1.40 1.51 14.88
C ASP A 94 0.73 0.43 15.76
N ASP A 95 -0.40 -0.12 15.33
CA ASP A 95 -1.07 -1.19 16.07
C ASP A 95 -0.34 -2.53 15.90
N GLU A 96 0.16 -3.07 16.99
CA GLU A 96 0.86 -4.37 17.04
C GLU A 96 0.02 -5.48 17.69
N SER A 97 -1.30 -5.31 17.72
CA SER A 97 -2.19 -6.31 18.34
C SER A 97 -2.26 -7.63 17.55
N THR A 98 -1.99 -7.59 16.25
CA THR A 98 -2.05 -8.76 15.37
C THR A 98 -0.67 -9.21 14.87
N GLU A 99 0.24 -8.28 14.61
CA GLU A 99 1.56 -8.55 14.04
C GLU A 99 2.61 -7.59 14.61
N ASP A 100 3.85 -8.05 14.72
CA ASP A 100 5.00 -7.19 15.02
C ASP A 100 5.35 -6.36 13.77
N LEU A 101 5.33 -5.05 13.90
CA LEU A 101 5.61 -4.12 12.80
C LEU A 101 7.11 -3.84 12.59
N GLY A 102 7.92 -4.14 13.59
CA GLY A 102 9.37 -3.97 13.54
C GLY A 102 9.77 -2.56 13.07
N SER A 103 10.66 -2.50 12.09
CA SER A 103 11.18 -1.25 11.55
C SER A 103 10.22 -0.51 10.61
N PHE A 104 9.05 -1.09 10.31
CA PHE A 104 8.03 -0.45 9.44
C PHE A 104 7.03 0.42 10.18
N ARG A 105 7.03 0.42 11.51
CA ARG A 105 6.13 1.24 12.31
C ARG A 105 6.10 2.69 11.80
N VAL A 106 4.90 3.20 11.56
CA VAL A 106 4.68 4.58 11.14
C VAL A 106 4.60 5.45 12.38
N THR A 107 5.37 6.52 12.42
CA THR A 107 5.32 7.52 13.50
C THR A 107 4.56 8.77 13.08
N SER A 108 4.56 9.07 11.79
CA SER A 108 3.79 10.12 11.16
C SER A 108 3.62 9.83 9.67
N ALA A 109 2.46 10.16 9.14
CA ALA A 109 2.18 10.21 7.70
C ALA A 109 1.96 11.65 7.20
N ALA A 110 2.23 12.65 8.03
CA ALA A 110 2.10 14.05 7.64
C ALA A 110 3.08 14.40 6.52
N GLY A 111 2.65 15.22 5.58
CA GLY A 111 3.50 15.74 4.51
C GLY A 111 3.56 14.84 3.26
N LEU A 112 2.82 13.74 3.19
CA LEU A 112 2.75 12.88 2.01
C LEU A 112 2.21 13.63 0.77
N GLU A 113 1.40 14.64 0.96
CA GLU A 113 0.89 15.54 -0.10
C GLU A 113 2.00 16.29 -0.84
N LYS A 114 3.20 16.36 -0.29
CA LYS A 114 4.38 16.89 -0.99
C LYS A 114 4.88 15.93 -2.08
N SER A 115 4.60 14.64 -1.92
CA SER A 115 5.06 13.58 -2.80
C SER A 115 3.99 13.05 -3.77
N ALA A 116 2.73 13.43 -3.61
CA ALA A 116 1.64 12.98 -4.46
C ALA A 116 0.58 14.07 -4.65
N LYS A 117 0.06 14.18 -5.88
CA LYS A 117 -1.01 15.15 -6.20
C LYS A 117 -2.36 14.72 -5.64
N GLU A 118 -2.59 13.41 -5.58
CA GLU A 118 -3.78 12.80 -4.99
C GLU A 118 -3.36 11.69 -4.04
N ILE A 119 -4.04 11.58 -2.90
CA ILE A 119 -3.83 10.51 -1.93
C ILE A 119 -5.16 9.81 -1.68
N HIS A 120 -5.16 8.49 -1.78
CA HIS A 120 -6.31 7.64 -1.54
C HIS A 120 -6.01 6.60 -0.48
N LEU A 121 -6.92 6.46 0.49
CA LEU A 121 -6.85 5.47 1.57
C LEU A 121 -7.99 4.47 1.39
N PHE A 122 -7.66 3.19 1.32
CA PHE A 122 -8.62 2.09 1.23
C PHE A 122 -8.56 1.25 2.50
N HIS A 123 -9.68 1.01 3.13
CA HIS A 123 -9.77 0.12 4.29
C HIS A 123 -11.13 -0.56 4.37
N SER A 124 -11.18 -1.77 4.93
CA SER A 124 -12.42 -2.49 5.17
C SER A 124 -12.71 -2.58 6.67
N GLN A 125 -13.97 -2.41 7.06
CA GLN A 125 -14.38 -2.42 8.46
C GLN A 125 -14.18 -3.78 9.12
N ASP A 126 -14.23 -4.86 8.33
CA ASP A 126 -14.06 -6.25 8.76
C ASP A 126 -12.62 -6.77 8.65
N ASP A 127 -11.63 -5.88 8.45
CA ASP A 127 -10.22 -6.26 8.33
C ASP A 127 -9.73 -6.92 9.64
N LEU A 128 -9.36 -8.21 9.54
CA LEU A 128 -8.88 -9.01 10.66
C LEU A 128 -7.35 -8.96 10.85
N VAL A 129 -6.63 -8.34 9.94
CA VAL A 129 -5.17 -8.21 9.99
C VAL A 129 -4.76 -6.83 10.47
N VAL A 130 -5.30 -5.79 9.86
CA VAL A 130 -5.07 -4.39 10.27
C VAL A 130 -6.36 -3.82 10.83
N PRO A 131 -6.44 -3.53 12.13
CA PRO A 131 -7.65 -2.98 12.72
C PRO A 131 -8.14 -1.72 12.00
N PHE A 132 -9.44 -1.65 11.74
CA PHE A 132 -10.05 -0.51 11.04
C PHE A 132 -9.77 0.84 11.72
N THR A 133 -9.53 0.83 13.04
CA THR A 133 -9.16 2.01 13.82
C THR A 133 -7.85 2.67 13.35
N GLU A 134 -6.99 1.93 12.67
CA GLU A 134 -5.74 2.47 12.12
C GLU A 134 -5.99 3.53 11.04
N LEU A 135 -7.10 3.42 10.30
CA LEU A 135 -7.48 4.39 9.27
C LEU A 135 -7.60 5.81 9.86
N ALA A 136 -8.15 5.97 11.05
CA ALA A 136 -8.32 7.28 11.69
C ALA A 136 -7.00 8.01 11.93
N LYS A 137 -5.91 7.27 12.17
CA LYS A 137 -4.58 7.85 12.37
C LYS A 137 -4.04 8.44 11.06
N PHE A 138 -4.24 7.74 9.95
CA PHE A 138 -3.90 8.27 8.62
C PHE A 138 -4.77 9.47 8.23
N GLN A 139 -6.08 9.42 8.51
CA GLN A 139 -6.98 10.55 8.23
C GLN A 139 -6.60 11.80 9.01
N ARG A 140 -6.16 11.65 10.26
CA ARG A 140 -5.65 12.77 11.07
C ARG A 140 -4.43 13.42 10.41
N ASP A 141 -3.49 12.64 9.93
CA ASP A 141 -2.25 13.13 9.33
C ASP A 141 -2.45 13.61 7.87
N LEU A 142 -3.47 13.09 7.19
CA LEU A 142 -3.77 13.31 5.77
C LEU A 142 -5.23 13.77 5.59
N PRO A 143 -5.59 14.98 6.10
CA PRO A 143 -6.99 15.41 6.12
C PRO A 143 -7.60 15.63 4.73
N THR A 144 -6.78 15.78 3.69
CA THR A 144 -7.22 15.97 2.30
C THR A 144 -7.28 14.66 1.49
N ALA A 145 -6.88 13.54 2.06
CA ALA A 145 -6.94 12.26 1.38
C ALA A 145 -8.38 11.82 1.13
N THR A 146 -8.62 11.23 -0.04
CA THR A 146 -9.89 10.57 -0.35
C THR A 146 -9.92 9.20 0.30
N VAL A 147 -10.97 8.92 1.06
CA VAL A 147 -11.11 7.67 1.81
C VAL A 147 -12.15 6.77 1.15
N HIS A 148 -11.80 5.51 0.97
CA HIS A 148 -12.65 4.45 0.42
C HIS A 148 -12.85 3.38 1.48
N ILE A 149 -14.05 3.30 2.04
CA ILE A 149 -14.41 2.36 3.11
C ILE A 149 -15.26 1.22 2.55
N PHE A 150 -14.88 0.01 2.90
CA PHE A 150 -15.58 -1.22 2.55
C PHE A 150 -16.07 -1.92 3.83
N GLU A 151 -17.07 -2.80 3.70
CA GLU A 151 -17.64 -3.53 4.84
C GLU A 151 -17.28 -5.02 4.83
N ASP A 152 -16.88 -5.56 3.67
CA ASP A 152 -16.81 -6.99 3.39
C ASP A 152 -15.56 -7.45 2.62
N ARG A 153 -14.50 -6.66 2.64
CA ARG A 153 -13.26 -6.98 1.92
C ARG A 153 -12.18 -7.61 2.79
N ASN A 154 -12.40 -7.67 4.09
CA ASN A 154 -11.39 -8.10 5.05
C ASN A 154 -10.07 -7.37 4.78
N HIS A 155 -8.95 -8.07 4.67
CA HIS A 155 -7.64 -7.50 4.33
C HIS A 155 -7.40 -7.47 2.82
N PHE A 156 -8.44 -7.27 2.01
CA PHE A 156 -8.41 -7.28 0.55
C PHE A 156 -7.76 -8.54 -0.02
N PHE A 157 -8.29 -9.70 0.41
CA PHE A 157 -7.83 -11.01 -0.07
C PHE A 157 -8.48 -11.45 -1.39
N GLN A 158 -9.40 -10.66 -1.94
CA GLN A 158 -10.10 -10.97 -3.18
C GLN A 158 -9.11 -11.06 -4.35
N PRO A 159 -9.40 -11.91 -5.35
CA PRO A 159 -8.53 -12.10 -6.51
C PRO A 159 -8.57 -10.93 -7.50
N THR A 160 -9.52 -10.02 -7.38
CA THR A 160 -9.72 -8.85 -8.23
C THR A 160 -9.96 -7.60 -7.39
N PHE A 161 -9.77 -6.41 -7.98
CA PHE A 161 -10.01 -5.14 -7.30
C PHE A 161 -10.53 -4.08 -8.29
N PRO A 162 -11.82 -4.21 -8.73
CA PRO A 162 -12.38 -3.33 -9.78
C PRO A 162 -12.35 -1.84 -9.40
N GLU A 163 -12.61 -1.50 -8.15
CA GLU A 163 -12.65 -0.11 -7.69
C GLU A 163 -11.27 0.56 -7.76
N LEU A 164 -10.21 -0.19 -7.45
CA LEU A 164 -8.84 0.29 -7.60
C LEU A 164 -8.47 0.44 -9.08
N LYS A 165 -8.81 -0.54 -9.92
CA LYS A 165 -8.60 -0.47 -11.37
C LYS A 165 -9.25 0.79 -11.95
N GLU A 166 -10.52 1.04 -11.65
CA GLU A 166 -11.25 2.22 -12.10
C GLU A 166 -10.55 3.52 -11.66
N LEU A 167 -10.07 3.59 -10.42
CA LEU A 167 -9.32 4.74 -9.92
C LEU A 167 -8.02 4.97 -10.71
N LEU A 168 -7.25 3.91 -10.95
CA LEU A 168 -5.96 4.00 -11.63
C LEU A 168 -6.08 4.36 -13.11
N GLU A 169 -7.22 4.07 -13.76
CA GLU A 169 -7.50 4.38 -15.16
C GLU A 169 -8.04 5.82 -15.39
N LYS A 170 -8.38 6.54 -14.33
CA LYS A 170 -8.80 7.95 -14.40
C LYS A 170 -7.60 8.88 -14.55
#